data_1f874702b93154989d5940057a652984
#
_entry.id   1f874702b93154989d5940057a652984
#
_cell.length_a   1.000
_cell.length_b   1.000
_cell.length_c   1.000
_cell.angle_alpha   90.00
_cell.angle_beta   90.00
_cell.angle_gamma   90.00
#
_symmetry.space_group_name_H-M   'P 1'
#
loop_
_entity.id
_entity.type
_entity.pdbx_description
1 polymer ?
#
loop_
_entity_poly.entity_id
_entity_poly.type
_entity_poly.pdbx_seq_one_letter_code
_entity_poly.pdbx_strand_id
1 'polypeptide(L)'
;VVVGNLTAGGNGKTPVVVWLVEQLQQRGIRVGVVSRGYGGKAESYPLLLSADTTTAQAGDEPVLIYQRTGAPVAVSPVRSDAVKAILAQHPDVQIIVTDDGLQHYRLARDVEIVVIDGVRRFGNGWWLPAGPMRERAGRLKSVDAVIVNGGVPRSGEIPMHLLPGQAVNLRTGTRCDVAQLEHVVAMAGIGHPPRFFATLKMCGVQPEKCVPLADHQSLNHADVSALVSAGQTLVMTEKDAVKCRAFAEENWWYLPVDAQLSGDEPAKLLAQLTSLASGN
;
A
#
# COMPACT_ATOMS: atom_id res chain seq x y z
N VAL A 1 8.90 7.02 -11.82
CA VAL A 1 8.27 5.68 -11.89
C VAL A 1 6.82 5.80 -11.46
N VAL A 2 5.92 5.36 -12.28
CA VAL A 2 4.49 5.39 -11.99
C VAL A 2 4.00 3.98 -11.66
N VAL A 3 3.38 3.81 -10.50
CA VAL A 3 2.69 2.59 -10.10
C VAL A 3 1.20 2.87 -10.08
N GLY A 4 0.43 2.06 -10.77
CA GLY A 4 -1.01 2.24 -10.85
C GLY A 4 -1.76 0.97 -11.21
N ASN A 5 -3.04 1.13 -11.51
CA ASN A 5 -3.91 0.04 -11.94
C ASN A 5 -4.93 0.51 -12.97
N LEU A 6 -5.57 -0.46 -13.62
CA LEU A 6 -6.61 -0.19 -14.62
C LEU A 6 -8.02 -0.30 -14.06
N THR A 7 -8.18 -0.79 -12.82
CA THR A 7 -9.48 -1.04 -12.20
C THR A 7 -9.62 -0.31 -10.88
N ALA A 8 -10.85 0.02 -10.51
CA ALA A 8 -11.15 0.47 -9.16
C ALA A 8 -11.00 -0.67 -8.14
N GLY A 9 -10.74 -0.32 -6.87
CA GLY A 9 -10.60 -1.25 -5.76
C GLY A 9 -9.16 -1.63 -5.44
N GLY A 10 -8.99 -2.40 -4.37
CA GLY A 10 -7.68 -2.82 -3.87
C GLY A 10 -7.05 -3.91 -4.75
N ASN A 11 -5.96 -3.57 -5.43
CA ASN A 11 -5.22 -4.48 -6.30
C ASN A 11 -3.84 -4.87 -5.73
N GLY A 12 -3.44 -4.30 -4.60
CA GLY A 12 -2.12 -4.53 -4.01
C GLY A 12 -1.05 -3.52 -4.44
N LYS A 13 -1.45 -2.32 -4.86
CA LYS A 13 -0.49 -1.26 -5.25
C LYS A 13 0.44 -0.84 -4.12
N THR A 14 -0.11 -0.57 -2.95
CA THR A 14 0.69 -0.07 -1.81
C THR A 14 1.80 -1.03 -1.41
N PRO A 15 1.56 -2.34 -1.27
CA PRO A 15 2.65 -3.31 -1.08
C PRO A 15 3.72 -3.28 -2.18
N VAL A 16 3.33 -3.08 -3.43
CA VAL A 16 4.29 -2.95 -4.55
C VAL A 16 5.11 -1.67 -4.41
N VAL A 17 4.50 -0.54 -4.08
CA VAL A 17 5.21 0.72 -3.84
C VAL A 17 6.22 0.56 -2.71
N VAL A 18 5.80 -0.03 -1.59
CA VAL A 18 6.68 -0.30 -0.44
C VAL A 18 7.85 -1.21 -0.86
N TRP A 19 7.57 -2.31 -1.54
CA TRP A 19 8.60 -3.22 -2.06
C TRP A 19 9.60 -2.49 -2.96
N LEU A 20 9.10 -1.70 -3.90
CA LEU A 20 9.93 -0.97 -4.85
C LEU A 20 10.85 0.03 -4.15
N VAL A 21 10.30 0.82 -3.23
CA VAL A 21 11.07 1.80 -2.45
C VAL A 21 12.14 1.10 -1.61
N GLU A 22 11.80 0.05 -0.89
CA GLU A 22 12.74 -0.70 -0.06
C GLU A 22 13.86 -1.34 -0.89
N GLN A 23 13.52 -1.93 -2.05
CA GLN A 23 14.51 -2.53 -2.96
C GLN A 23 15.47 -1.50 -3.53
N LEU A 24 15.00 -0.31 -3.87
CA LEU A 24 15.84 0.78 -4.36
C LEU A 24 16.71 1.36 -3.23
N GLN A 25 16.16 1.51 -2.03
CA GLN A 25 16.93 1.96 -0.84
C GLN A 25 18.06 0.99 -0.50
N GLN A 26 17.83 -0.33 -0.57
CA GLN A 26 18.84 -1.36 -0.36
C GLN A 26 20.00 -1.26 -1.38
N ARG A 27 19.75 -0.69 -2.55
CA ARG A 27 20.76 -0.42 -3.59
C ARG A 27 21.41 0.95 -3.46
N GLY A 28 21.16 1.66 -2.37
CA GLY A 28 21.72 2.99 -2.13
C GLY A 28 21.07 4.11 -2.95
N ILE A 29 19.91 3.87 -3.54
CA ILE A 29 19.17 4.86 -4.33
C ILE A 29 18.23 5.64 -3.41
N ARG A 30 18.28 6.96 -3.49
CA ARG A 30 17.42 7.85 -2.73
C ARG A 30 16.09 8.05 -3.47
N VAL A 31 15.00 7.62 -2.83
CA VAL A 31 13.66 7.57 -3.42
C VAL A 31 12.74 8.52 -2.68
N GLY A 32 11.93 9.26 -3.42
CA GLY A 32 10.77 9.97 -2.89
C GLY A 32 9.48 9.38 -3.43
N VAL A 33 8.40 9.52 -2.68
CA VAL A 33 7.08 9.02 -3.08
C VAL A 33 6.08 10.17 -3.13
N VAL A 34 5.30 10.23 -4.20
CA VAL A 34 4.21 11.18 -4.34
C VAL A 34 2.88 10.47 -4.52
N SER A 35 1.84 11.02 -3.92
CA SER A 35 0.49 10.48 -3.97
C SER A 35 -0.54 11.62 -4.02
N ARG A 36 -1.78 11.28 -4.33
CA ARG A 36 -2.90 12.21 -4.24
C ARG A 36 -3.29 12.52 -2.80
N GLY A 37 -3.10 11.55 -1.90
CA GLY A 37 -3.62 11.63 -0.55
C GLY A 37 -5.12 11.36 -0.48
N TYR A 38 -5.58 10.32 -1.19
CA TYR A 38 -6.98 9.94 -1.19
C TYR A 38 -7.49 9.68 0.23
N GLY A 39 -8.68 10.23 0.55
CA GLY A 39 -9.27 10.14 1.89
C GLY A 39 -8.70 11.14 2.89
N GLY A 40 -7.58 11.78 2.61
CA GLY A 40 -7.02 12.84 3.43
C GLY A 40 -7.45 14.23 2.98
N LYS A 41 -7.38 15.18 3.92
CA LYS A 41 -7.62 16.59 3.66
C LYS A 41 -6.62 17.43 4.45
N ALA A 42 -5.63 17.97 3.77
CA ALA A 42 -4.65 18.88 4.36
C ALA A 42 -5.17 20.33 4.34
N GLU A 43 -4.66 21.16 5.25
CA GLU A 43 -4.95 22.59 5.26
C GLU A 43 -4.41 23.29 4.01
N SER A 44 -3.26 22.82 3.50
CA SER A 44 -2.64 23.31 2.27
C SER A 44 -1.91 22.19 1.54
N TYR A 45 -1.75 22.38 0.23
CA TYR A 45 -0.98 21.47 -0.63
C TYR A 45 0.13 22.21 -1.36
N PRO A 46 1.26 21.57 -1.69
CA PRO A 46 1.60 20.18 -1.37
C PRO A 46 1.89 19.99 0.14
N LEU A 47 1.55 18.82 0.68
CA LEU A 47 1.89 18.43 2.04
C LEU A 47 3.06 17.43 2.01
N LEU A 48 4.20 17.82 2.56
CA LEU A 48 5.32 16.91 2.83
C LEU A 48 5.09 16.25 4.20
N LEU A 49 5.04 14.91 4.22
CA LEU A 49 4.74 14.16 5.44
C LEU A 49 5.87 14.26 6.46
N SER A 50 5.50 14.27 7.73
CA SER A 50 6.39 14.15 8.88
C SER A 50 5.91 13.03 9.80
N ALA A 51 6.65 12.76 10.87
CA ALA A 51 6.25 11.76 11.88
C ALA A 51 4.89 12.06 12.53
N ASP A 52 4.49 13.33 12.57
CA ASP A 52 3.24 13.78 13.18
C ASP A 52 2.07 13.88 12.19
N THR A 53 2.31 13.64 10.91
CA THR A 53 1.25 13.70 9.89
C THR A 53 0.24 12.58 10.10
N THR A 54 -1.04 12.95 10.16
CA THR A 54 -2.14 12.01 10.38
C THR A 54 -2.73 11.48 9.08
N THR A 55 -3.43 10.36 9.16
CA THR A 55 -4.19 9.82 8.02
C THR A 55 -5.33 10.74 7.59
N ALA A 56 -5.90 11.53 8.52
CA ALA A 56 -6.89 12.54 8.21
C ALA A 56 -6.34 13.65 7.31
N GLN A 57 -5.05 13.97 7.43
CA GLN A 57 -4.38 14.99 6.61
C GLN A 57 -3.91 14.44 5.27
N ALA A 58 -3.25 13.28 5.27
CA ALA A 58 -2.53 12.76 4.11
C ALA A 58 -3.16 11.54 3.44
N GLY A 59 -4.10 10.87 4.11
CA GLY A 59 -4.64 9.59 3.67
C GLY A 59 -3.89 8.39 4.24
N ASP A 60 -4.49 7.23 4.18
CA ASP A 60 -3.98 6.01 4.82
C ASP A 60 -2.70 5.49 4.16
N GLU A 61 -2.72 5.36 2.83
CA GLU A 61 -1.61 4.79 2.07
C GLU A 61 -0.33 5.65 2.15
N PRO A 62 -0.37 6.98 1.98
CA PRO A 62 0.83 7.80 2.11
C PRO A 62 1.46 7.71 3.50
N VAL A 63 0.65 7.71 4.56
CA VAL A 63 1.15 7.57 5.93
C VAL A 63 1.78 6.19 6.15
N LEU A 64 1.16 5.13 5.65
CA LEU A 64 1.71 3.78 5.71
C LEU A 64 3.06 3.70 5.00
N ILE A 65 3.16 4.21 3.78
CA ILE A 65 4.41 4.20 3.00
C ILE A 65 5.51 4.96 3.74
N TYR A 66 5.19 6.14 4.28
CA TYR A 66 6.13 6.95 5.05
C TYR A 66 6.64 6.21 6.29
N GLN A 67 5.75 5.66 7.09
CA GLN A 67 6.11 4.94 8.31
C GLN A 67 6.91 3.66 8.03
N ARG A 68 6.58 2.99 6.94
CA ARG A 68 7.21 1.73 6.56
C ARG A 68 8.61 1.90 5.97
N THR A 69 8.80 2.91 5.13
CA THR A 69 10.02 3.07 4.33
C THR A 69 10.95 4.16 4.83
N GLY A 70 10.44 5.14 5.57
CA GLY A 70 11.20 6.34 5.94
C GLY A 70 11.56 7.26 4.77
N ALA A 71 11.11 6.94 3.56
CA ALA A 71 11.33 7.78 2.39
C ALA A 71 10.55 9.10 2.51
N PRO A 72 11.03 10.21 1.90
CA PRO A 72 10.23 11.41 1.74
C PRO A 72 8.94 11.11 1.00
N VAL A 73 7.79 11.49 1.56
CA VAL A 73 6.48 11.34 0.95
C VAL A 73 5.78 12.68 0.91
N ALA A 74 5.23 13.04 -0.23
CA ALA A 74 4.41 14.24 -0.39
C ALA A 74 3.07 13.92 -1.05
N VAL A 75 2.02 14.60 -0.64
CA VAL A 75 0.68 14.48 -1.22
C VAL A 75 0.22 15.79 -1.81
N SER A 76 -0.40 15.73 -2.98
CA SER A 76 -1.05 16.86 -3.64
C SER A 76 -2.02 16.37 -4.70
N PRO A 77 -3.16 17.04 -4.90
CA PRO A 77 -4.00 16.85 -6.09
C PRO A 77 -3.21 17.04 -7.39
N VAL A 78 -2.25 17.97 -7.38
CA VAL A 78 -1.31 18.20 -8.48
C VAL A 78 0.01 17.51 -8.17
N ARG A 79 0.24 16.35 -8.81
CA ARG A 79 1.43 15.50 -8.53
C ARG A 79 2.76 16.21 -8.73
N SER A 80 2.86 17.10 -9.75
CA SER A 80 4.07 17.86 -10.01
C SER A 80 4.46 18.79 -8.86
N ASP A 81 3.47 19.32 -8.12
CA ASP A 81 3.75 20.16 -6.95
C ASP A 81 4.31 19.32 -5.79
N ALA A 82 3.79 18.11 -5.61
CA ALA A 82 4.35 17.16 -4.65
C ALA A 82 5.80 16.78 -4.98
N VAL A 83 6.10 16.54 -6.27
CA VAL A 83 7.49 16.30 -6.72
C VAL A 83 8.41 17.48 -6.41
N LYS A 84 7.98 18.70 -6.73
CA LYS A 84 8.74 19.91 -6.43
C LYS A 84 9.00 20.08 -4.93
N ALA A 85 7.99 19.79 -4.10
CA ALA A 85 8.11 19.87 -2.64
C ALA A 85 9.17 18.88 -2.11
N ILE A 86 9.19 17.64 -2.61
CA ILE A 86 10.23 16.68 -2.25
C ILE A 86 11.61 17.15 -2.67
N LEU A 87 11.77 17.55 -3.93
CA LEU A 87 13.07 17.97 -4.45
C LEU A 87 13.61 19.25 -3.81
N ALA A 88 12.74 20.14 -3.33
CA ALA A 88 13.14 21.33 -2.59
C ALA A 88 13.75 20.98 -1.21
N GLN A 89 13.20 19.99 -0.52
CA GLN A 89 13.66 19.55 0.81
C GLN A 89 14.73 18.45 0.74
N HIS A 90 14.67 17.62 -0.32
CA HIS A 90 15.53 16.47 -0.54
C HIS A 90 16.10 16.51 -1.97
N PRO A 91 17.03 17.44 -2.28
CA PRO A 91 17.55 17.60 -3.65
C PRO A 91 18.39 16.41 -4.13
N ASP A 92 18.77 15.54 -3.22
CA ASP A 92 19.52 14.30 -3.48
C ASP A 92 18.64 13.11 -3.91
N VAL A 93 17.31 13.26 -3.93
CA VAL A 93 16.40 12.23 -4.43
C VAL A 93 16.64 11.97 -5.91
N GLN A 94 16.83 10.70 -6.26
CA GLN A 94 17.20 10.25 -7.61
C GLN A 94 16.00 9.68 -8.37
N ILE A 95 15.05 9.05 -7.65
CA ILE A 95 13.83 8.46 -8.23
C ILE A 95 12.62 8.95 -7.46
N ILE A 96 11.60 9.34 -8.19
CA ILE A 96 10.26 9.59 -7.65
C ILE A 96 9.35 8.44 -8.06
N VAL A 97 8.70 7.82 -7.08
CA VAL A 97 7.66 6.81 -7.26
C VAL A 97 6.30 7.45 -7.02
N THR A 98 5.38 7.31 -7.96
CA THR A 98 3.99 7.76 -7.79
C THR A 98 3.10 6.60 -7.40
N ASP A 99 2.40 6.73 -6.28
CA ASP A 99 1.34 5.82 -5.89
C ASP A 99 0.01 6.25 -6.54
N ASP A 100 -0.63 5.31 -7.25
CA ASP A 100 -1.87 5.52 -8.01
C ASP A 100 -1.82 6.68 -9.02
N GLY A 101 -0.75 6.74 -9.80
CA GLY A 101 -0.48 7.83 -10.74
C GLY A 101 -0.72 7.52 -12.22
N LEU A 102 -1.17 6.32 -12.57
CA LEU A 102 -1.23 5.88 -13.97
C LEU A 102 -2.10 6.79 -14.85
N GLN A 103 -3.25 7.25 -14.36
CA GLN A 103 -4.16 8.14 -15.06
C GLN A 103 -3.78 9.63 -14.95
N HIS A 104 -2.69 9.96 -14.25
CA HIS A 104 -2.24 11.35 -14.11
C HIS A 104 -1.25 11.73 -15.22
N TYR A 105 -1.73 11.87 -16.43
CA TYR A 105 -0.91 12.06 -17.64
C TYR A 105 -0.13 13.37 -17.71
N ARG A 106 -0.41 14.33 -16.86
CA ARG A 106 0.35 15.59 -16.76
C ARG A 106 1.73 15.42 -16.13
N LEU A 107 1.95 14.29 -15.43
CA LEU A 107 3.25 13.98 -14.86
C LEU A 107 4.05 13.15 -15.86
N ALA A 108 5.21 13.66 -16.27
CA ALA A 108 6.18 12.91 -17.08
C ALA A 108 6.64 11.64 -16.34
N ARG A 109 6.91 10.61 -17.08
CA ARG A 109 7.27 9.29 -16.53
C ARG A 109 8.28 8.56 -17.40
N ASP A 110 9.19 7.86 -16.76
CA ASP A 110 10.20 7.04 -17.44
C ASP A 110 9.80 5.56 -17.42
N VAL A 111 9.11 5.11 -16.38
CA VAL A 111 8.68 3.72 -16.20
C VAL A 111 7.26 3.67 -15.66
N GLU A 112 6.44 2.80 -16.25
CA GLU A 112 5.07 2.53 -15.83
C GLU A 112 4.92 1.08 -15.38
N ILE A 113 4.40 0.91 -14.16
CA ILE A 113 4.12 -0.39 -13.56
C ILE A 113 2.63 -0.48 -13.26
N VAL A 114 1.97 -1.51 -13.78
CA VAL A 114 0.56 -1.78 -13.53
C VAL A 114 0.42 -2.98 -12.61
N VAL A 115 -0.38 -2.83 -11.56
CA VAL A 115 -0.71 -3.90 -10.63
C VAL A 115 -2.13 -4.38 -10.89
N ILE A 116 -2.29 -5.69 -11.07
CA ILE A 116 -3.57 -6.34 -11.34
C ILE A 116 -3.91 -7.29 -10.21
N ASP A 117 -5.16 -7.31 -9.77
CA ASP A 117 -5.70 -8.40 -8.97
C ASP A 117 -5.87 -9.63 -9.87
N GLY A 118 -5.10 -10.68 -9.62
CA GLY A 118 -5.04 -11.86 -10.48
C GLY A 118 -6.32 -12.71 -10.48
N VAL A 119 -7.16 -12.55 -9.45
CA VAL A 119 -8.44 -13.27 -9.34
C VAL A 119 -9.55 -12.49 -10.04
N ARG A 120 -9.72 -11.21 -9.69
CA ARG A 120 -10.78 -10.36 -10.27
C ARG A 120 -10.45 -9.88 -11.68
N ARG A 121 -9.16 -9.70 -11.96
CA ARG A 121 -8.62 -9.10 -13.18
C ARG A 121 -9.39 -7.84 -13.58
N PHE A 122 -10.12 -7.87 -14.67
CA PHE A 122 -10.86 -6.72 -15.22
C PHE A 122 -12.38 -6.79 -14.96
N GLY A 123 -12.82 -7.73 -14.10
CA GLY A 123 -14.25 -7.92 -13.80
C GLY A 123 -15.04 -8.20 -15.06
N ASN A 124 -16.13 -7.46 -15.30
CA ASN A 124 -16.94 -7.55 -16.50
C ASN A 124 -16.36 -6.82 -17.72
N GLY A 125 -15.20 -6.18 -17.58
CA GLY A 125 -14.53 -5.45 -18.65
C GLY A 125 -15.14 -4.09 -19.01
N TRP A 126 -16.15 -3.64 -18.27
CA TRP A 126 -16.84 -2.37 -18.52
C TRP A 126 -16.17 -1.23 -17.75
N TRP A 127 -16.36 -0.02 -18.26
CA TRP A 127 -15.88 1.22 -17.65
C TRP A 127 -16.73 1.61 -16.45
N LEU A 128 -16.11 2.34 -15.53
CA LEU A 128 -16.84 3.00 -14.45
C LEU A 128 -17.94 3.91 -15.02
N PRO A 129 -19.16 3.92 -14.44
CA PRO A 129 -19.59 3.16 -13.26
C PRO A 129 -20.19 1.77 -13.57
N ALA A 130 -20.32 1.36 -14.83
CA ALA A 130 -20.96 0.09 -15.22
C ALA A 130 -20.07 -1.13 -14.94
N GLY A 131 -18.79 -0.94 -14.78
CA GLY A 131 -17.80 -1.95 -14.41
C GLY A 131 -16.60 -1.31 -13.72
N PRO A 132 -15.55 -2.10 -13.41
CA PRO A 132 -14.45 -1.62 -12.60
C PRO A 132 -13.38 -0.83 -13.39
N MET A 133 -13.43 -0.80 -14.73
CA MET A 133 -12.33 -0.28 -15.53
C MET A 133 -12.19 1.24 -15.47
N ARG A 134 -10.98 1.71 -15.22
CA ARG A 134 -10.55 3.11 -15.36
C ARG A 134 -9.99 3.38 -16.75
N GLU A 135 -9.34 2.37 -17.36
CA GLU A 135 -8.79 2.37 -18.72
C GLU A 135 -8.98 1.00 -19.36
N ARG A 136 -8.85 0.91 -20.69
CA ARG A 136 -8.97 -0.35 -21.42
C ARG A 136 -7.81 -1.29 -21.13
N ALA A 137 -8.07 -2.60 -21.11
CA ALA A 137 -7.05 -3.62 -20.89
C ALA A 137 -5.89 -3.56 -21.93
N GLY A 138 -6.13 -3.04 -23.12
CA GLY A 138 -5.08 -2.81 -24.13
C GLY A 138 -3.96 -1.88 -23.67
N ARG A 139 -4.19 -1.09 -22.63
CA ARG A 139 -3.17 -0.22 -21.99
C ARG A 139 -1.95 -1.01 -21.49
N LEU A 140 -2.14 -2.28 -21.13
CA LEU A 140 -1.04 -3.16 -20.69
C LEU A 140 0.06 -3.36 -21.73
N LYS A 141 -0.24 -3.17 -23.02
CA LYS A 141 0.76 -3.32 -24.08
C LYS A 141 1.79 -2.20 -24.13
N SER A 142 1.53 -1.09 -23.47
CA SER A 142 2.36 0.12 -23.50
C SER A 142 3.03 0.42 -22.14
N VAL A 143 2.90 -0.45 -21.15
CA VAL A 143 3.56 -0.31 -19.85
C VAL A 143 4.83 -1.16 -19.75
N ASP A 144 5.73 -0.79 -18.89
CA ASP A 144 7.03 -1.47 -18.74
C ASP A 144 6.92 -2.79 -17.97
N ALA A 145 6.03 -2.86 -16.99
CA ALA A 145 5.82 -4.06 -16.19
C ALA A 145 4.36 -4.23 -15.77
N VAL A 146 3.92 -5.47 -15.71
CA VAL A 146 2.61 -5.88 -15.20
C VAL A 146 2.83 -6.85 -14.05
N ILE A 147 2.40 -6.47 -12.84
CA ILE A 147 2.49 -7.29 -11.64
C ILE A 147 1.10 -7.82 -11.31
N VAL A 148 0.99 -9.13 -11.11
CA VAL A 148 -0.28 -9.82 -10.85
C VAL A 148 -0.29 -10.34 -9.42
N ASN A 149 -1.17 -9.77 -8.61
CA ASN A 149 -1.35 -10.15 -7.21
C ASN A 149 -2.28 -11.35 -7.09
N GLY A 150 -1.69 -12.52 -6.80
CA GLY A 150 -2.41 -13.80 -6.72
C GLY A 150 -2.93 -14.28 -8.07
N GLY A 151 -3.81 -15.28 -8.05
CA GLY A 151 -4.37 -15.87 -9.26
C GLY A 151 -3.33 -16.53 -10.17
N VAL A 152 -3.67 -16.64 -11.44
CA VAL A 152 -2.79 -17.24 -12.46
C VAL A 152 -2.23 -16.15 -13.36
N PRO A 153 -0.91 -15.91 -13.36
CA PRO A 153 -0.29 -14.93 -14.23
C PRO A 153 -0.33 -15.41 -15.70
N ARG A 154 -0.40 -14.46 -16.61
CA ARG A 154 -0.26 -14.69 -18.04
C ARG A 154 1.20 -14.52 -18.45
N SER A 155 1.52 -14.94 -19.69
CA SER A 155 2.87 -14.74 -20.24
C SER A 155 3.27 -13.26 -20.19
N GLY A 156 4.47 -12.98 -19.69
CA GLY A 156 5.01 -11.62 -19.53
C GLY A 156 4.55 -10.88 -18.28
N GLU A 157 3.63 -11.43 -17.50
CA GLU A 157 3.20 -10.87 -16.22
C GLU A 157 4.10 -11.36 -15.07
N ILE A 158 4.36 -10.49 -14.10
CA ILE A 158 5.18 -10.83 -12.93
C ILE A 158 4.27 -11.32 -11.80
N PRO A 159 4.41 -12.58 -11.37
CA PRO A 159 3.63 -13.09 -10.24
C PRO A 159 4.03 -12.41 -8.94
N MET A 160 3.03 -12.05 -8.15
CA MET A 160 3.21 -11.51 -6.80
C MET A 160 2.31 -12.21 -5.81
N HIS A 161 2.84 -12.48 -4.62
CA HIS A 161 2.09 -12.92 -3.46
C HIS A 161 2.33 -11.95 -2.31
N LEU A 162 1.31 -11.74 -1.48
CA LEU A 162 1.44 -10.99 -0.23
C LEU A 162 1.76 -11.97 0.89
N LEU A 163 2.94 -11.83 1.48
CA LEU A 163 3.38 -12.67 2.59
C LEU A 163 3.16 -11.94 3.92
N PRO A 164 2.45 -12.56 4.88
CA PRO A 164 2.33 -12.02 6.21
C PRO A 164 3.67 -12.10 6.94
N GLY A 165 4.03 -11.02 7.63
CA GLY A 165 5.15 -10.98 8.55
C GLY A 165 4.75 -11.38 9.97
N GLN A 166 5.59 -11.02 10.94
CA GLN A 166 5.25 -11.12 12.35
C GLN A 166 4.18 -10.08 12.71
N ALA A 167 3.28 -10.45 13.62
CA ALA A 167 2.36 -9.48 14.21
C ALA A 167 3.15 -8.44 15.02
N VAL A 168 2.71 -7.19 14.93
CA VAL A 168 3.35 -6.06 15.61
C VAL A 168 2.34 -5.40 16.56
N ASN A 169 2.73 -5.22 17.81
CA ASN A 169 1.92 -4.48 18.77
C ASN A 169 1.91 -2.98 18.42
N LEU A 170 0.73 -2.39 18.31
CA LEU A 170 0.59 -0.99 17.90
C LEU A 170 1.25 -0.02 18.88
N ARG A 171 1.21 -0.34 20.17
CA ARG A 171 1.68 0.55 21.24
C ARG A 171 3.16 0.39 21.52
N THR A 172 3.64 -0.85 21.58
CA THR A 172 5.01 -1.16 22.02
C THR A 172 5.98 -1.45 20.86
N GLY A 173 5.45 -1.80 19.68
CA GLY A 173 6.27 -2.27 18.56
C GLY A 173 6.80 -3.70 18.72
N THR A 174 6.44 -4.39 19.80
CA THR A 174 6.82 -5.78 20.05
C THR A 174 6.32 -6.67 18.91
N ARG A 175 7.13 -7.63 18.51
CA ARG A 175 6.83 -8.57 17.41
C ARG A 175 6.70 -9.98 17.92
N CYS A 176 5.74 -10.73 17.39
CA CYS A 176 5.59 -12.15 17.62
C CYS A 176 4.96 -12.85 16.41
N ASP A 177 5.02 -14.18 16.40
CA ASP A 177 4.22 -14.96 15.48
C ASP A 177 2.73 -14.72 15.80
N VAL A 178 1.94 -14.36 14.78
CA VAL A 178 0.50 -14.08 14.97
C VAL A 178 -0.25 -15.28 15.53
N ALA A 179 0.23 -16.51 15.27
CA ALA A 179 -0.35 -17.75 15.81
C ALA A 179 -0.24 -17.86 17.34
N GLN A 180 0.64 -17.06 17.96
CA GLN A 180 0.79 -17.00 19.43
C GLN A 180 -0.25 -16.12 20.11
N LEU A 181 -0.98 -15.30 19.34
CA LEU A 181 -2.02 -14.44 19.90
C LEU A 181 -3.28 -15.25 20.15
N GLU A 182 -3.82 -15.08 21.35
CA GLU A 182 -5.00 -15.81 21.82
C GLU A 182 -6.24 -14.90 21.82
N HIS A 183 -7.42 -15.53 21.73
CA HIS A 183 -8.71 -14.83 21.76
C HIS A 183 -8.81 -13.65 20.77
N VAL A 184 -8.45 -13.93 19.53
CA VAL A 184 -8.31 -12.91 18.49
C VAL A 184 -9.66 -12.45 17.96
N VAL A 185 -9.88 -11.15 18.00
CA VAL A 185 -10.88 -10.44 17.19
C VAL A 185 -10.15 -9.81 16.01
N ALA A 186 -10.55 -10.13 14.79
CA ALA A 186 -9.96 -9.61 13.56
C ALA A 186 -10.79 -8.45 13.01
N MET A 187 -10.11 -7.36 12.62
CA MET A 187 -10.71 -6.17 12.03
C MET A 187 -10.01 -5.83 10.71
N ALA A 188 -10.77 -5.50 9.68
CA ALA A 188 -10.21 -5.06 8.40
C ALA A 188 -11.10 -4.04 7.70
N GLY A 189 -10.56 -2.83 7.47
CA GLY A 189 -11.14 -1.75 6.68
C GLY A 189 -10.40 -1.54 5.37
N ILE A 190 -10.36 -2.57 4.54
CA ILE A 190 -9.71 -2.60 3.22
C ILE A 190 -10.73 -2.96 2.14
N GLY A 191 -10.36 -2.80 0.87
CA GLY A 191 -11.26 -3.05 -0.26
C GLY A 191 -11.84 -4.48 -0.34
N HIS A 192 -11.19 -5.47 0.28
CA HIS A 192 -11.68 -6.85 0.36
C HIS A 192 -11.33 -7.50 1.71
N PRO A 193 -12.09 -7.21 2.78
CA PRO A 193 -11.82 -7.71 4.12
C PRO A 193 -11.67 -9.23 4.25
N PRO A 194 -12.45 -10.07 3.54
CA PRO A 194 -12.32 -11.52 3.63
C PRO A 194 -10.91 -12.04 3.31
N ARG A 195 -10.15 -11.34 2.47
CA ARG A 195 -8.76 -11.72 2.15
C ARG A 195 -7.86 -11.66 3.39
N PHE A 196 -8.02 -10.64 4.22
CA PHE A 196 -7.28 -10.52 5.48
C PHE A 196 -7.66 -11.62 6.48
N PHE A 197 -8.94 -11.90 6.62
CA PHE A 197 -9.41 -12.96 7.51
C PHE A 197 -8.92 -14.34 7.06
N ALA A 198 -8.91 -14.60 5.75
CA ALA A 198 -8.33 -15.82 5.19
C ALA A 198 -6.82 -15.91 5.46
N THR A 199 -6.08 -14.81 5.35
CA THR A 199 -4.65 -14.75 5.68
C THR A 199 -4.39 -15.12 7.13
N LEU A 200 -5.16 -14.60 8.07
CA LEU A 200 -5.06 -14.98 9.49
C LEU A 200 -5.27 -16.47 9.71
N LYS A 201 -6.27 -17.07 9.07
CA LYS A 201 -6.56 -18.50 9.16
C LYS A 201 -5.40 -19.34 8.59
N MET A 202 -4.81 -18.92 7.49
CA MET A 202 -3.62 -19.56 6.92
C MET A 202 -2.40 -19.49 7.84
N CYS A 203 -2.31 -18.43 8.65
CA CYS A 203 -1.26 -18.28 9.68
C CYS A 203 -1.55 -19.08 10.97
N GLY A 204 -2.64 -19.85 11.01
CA GLY A 204 -3.00 -20.67 12.17
C GLY A 204 -3.84 -19.96 13.21
N VAL A 205 -4.40 -18.77 12.89
CA VAL A 205 -5.29 -18.03 13.77
C VAL A 205 -6.75 -18.37 13.45
N GLN A 206 -7.52 -18.73 14.47
CA GLN A 206 -8.97 -18.86 14.39
C GLN A 206 -9.62 -17.67 15.11
N PRO A 207 -9.99 -16.59 14.41
CA PRO A 207 -10.60 -15.44 15.05
C PRO A 207 -11.94 -15.83 15.70
N GLU A 208 -12.17 -15.37 16.93
CA GLU A 208 -13.47 -15.50 17.60
C GLU A 208 -14.53 -14.64 16.89
N LYS A 209 -14.09 -13.54 16.30
CA LYS A 209 -14.94 -12.61 15.56
C LYS A 209 -14.14 -11.97 14.43
N CYS A 210 -14.79 -11.83 13.26
CA CYS A 210 -14.26 -11.07 12.12
C CYS A 210 -15.14 -9.85 11.88
N VAL A 211 -14.54 -8.66 11.91
CA VAL A 211 -15.24 -7.38 11.77
C VAL A 211 -14.79 -6.70 10.47
N PRO A 212 -15.57 -6.80 9.39
CA PRO A 212 -15.31 -6.03 8.18
C PRO A 212 -15.73 -4.58 8.39
N LEU A 213 -14.90 -3.65 7.95
CA LEU A 213 -15.17 -2.22 7.94
C LEU A 213 -15.16 -1.71 6.51
N ALA A 214 -15.74 -0.53 6.29
CA ALA A 214 -15.65 0.12 4.99
C ALA A 214 -14.21 0.58 4.72
N ASP A 215 -13.79 0.48 3.46
CA ASP A 215 -12.49 0.99 3.04
C ASP A 215 -12.43 2.51 3.30
N HIS A 216 -11.30 3.00 3.78
CA HIS A 216 -11.07 4.40 4.19
C HIS A 216 -12.00 4.91 5.30
N GLN A 217 -12.68 4.04 6.02
CA GLN A 217 -13.48 4.45 7.18
C GLN A 217 -12.59 5.10 8.24
N SER A 218 -13.03 6.25 8.76
CA SER A 218 -12.41 6.88 9.91
C SER A 218 -12.61 6.04 11.16
N LEU A 219 -11.57 5.91 11.96
CA LEU A 219 -11.58 5.14 13.20
C LEU A 219 -11.30 6.05 14.40
N ASN A 220 -11.99 5.82 15.49
CA ASN A 220 -11.73 6.46 16.79
C ASN A 220 -11.59 5.41 17.89
N HIS A 221 -11.06 5.81 19.03
CA HIS A 221 -10.82 4.92 20.15
C HIS A 221 -12.09 4.19 20.61
N ALA A 222 -13.21 4.92 20.76
CA ALA A 222 -14.45 4.35 21.29
C ALA A 222 -14.99 3.23 20.39
N ASP A 223 -15.03 3.46 19.07
CA ASP A 223 -15.54 2.49 18.11
C ASP A 223 -14.67 1.24 18.03
N VAL A 224 -13.35 1.41 18.07
CA VAL A 224 -12.40 0.30 17.96
C VAL A 224 -12.36 -0.49 19.27
N SER A 225 -12.30 0.15 20.42
CA SER A 225 -12.26 -0.53 21.72
C SER A 225 -13.56 -1.31 22.00
N ALA A 226 -14.69 -0.86 21.46
CA ALA A 226 -15.97 -1.58 21.57
C ALA A 226 -16.00 -2.93 20.84
N LEU A 227 -15.06 -3.18 19.93
CA LEU A 227 -14.98 -4.45 19.19
C LEU A 227 -14.42 -5.60 20.02
N VAL A 228 -13.67 -5.29 21.07
CA VAL A 228 -12.99 -6.28 21.93
C VAL A 228 -13.50 -6.22 23.36
N SER A 229 -13.64 -7.39 23.95
CA SER A 229 -13.96 -7.57 25.36
C SER A 229 -12.69 -7.81 26.18
N ALA A 230 -12.79 -7.78 27.50
CA ALA A 230 -11.67 -8.08 28.39
C ALA A 230 -11.07 -9.46 28.07
N GLY A 231 -9.76 -9.53 27.97
CA GLY A 231 -9.04 -10.75 27.64
C GLY A 231 -8.94 -11.09 26.15
N GLN A 232 -9.59 -10.35 25.28
CA GLN A 232 -9.46 -10.53 23.83
C GLN A 232 -8.31 -9.67 23.26
N THR A 233 -7.77 -10.14 22.15
CA THR A 233 -6.71 -9.45 21.40
C THR A 233 -7.28 -8.98 20.07
N LEU A 234 -7.09 -7.70 19.74
CA LEU A 234 -7.48 -7.15 18.45
C LEU A 234 -6.31 -7.29 17.46
N VAL A 235 -6.59 -7.86 16.29
CA VAL A 235 -5.63 -7.93 15.19
C VAL A 235 -6.24 -7.25 13.96
N MET A 236 -5.54 -6.28 13.41
CA MET A 236 -5.98 -5.48 12.28
C MET A 236 -4.96 -5.50 11.14
N THR A 237 -5.35 -4.94 10.00
CA THR A 237 -4.42 -4.71 8.89
C THR A 237 -3.46 -3.57 9.23
N GLU A 238 -2.31 -3.52 8.54
CA GLU A 238 -1.37 -2.40 8.69
C GLU A 238 -2.00 -1.06 8.26
N LYS A 239 -2.87 -1.08 7.24
CA LYS A 239 -3.62 0.10 6.79
C LYS A 239 -4.55 0.64 7.87
N ASP A 240 -5.18 -0.22 8.65
CA ASP A 240 -6.00 0.21 9.79
C ASP A 240 -5.15 0.66 10.97
N ALA A 241 -4.00 0.02 11.18
CA ALA A 241 -3.09 0.36 12.27
C ALA A 241 -2.61 1.81 12.20
N VAL A 242 -2.31 2.35 11.02
CA VAL A 242 -1.87 3.74 10.87
C VAL A 242 -2.94 4.75 11.29
N LYS A 243 -4.22 4.35 11.28
CA LYS A 243 -5.34 5.17 11.78
C LYS A 243 -5.48 5.12 13.31
N CYS A 244 -4.98 4.06 13.94
CA CYS A 244 -5.23 3.74 15.34
C CYS A 244 -4.03 4.02 16.26
N ARG A 245 -2.86 4.30 15.72
CA ARG A 245 -1.62 4.43 16.52
C ARG A 245 -1.70 5.46 17.65
N ALA A 246 -2.36 6.60 17.39
CA ALA A 246 -2.46 7.69 18.36
C ALA A 246 -3.26 7.32 19.62
N PHE A 247 -4.13 6.32 19.54
CA PHE A 247 -5.01 5.89 20.63
C PHE A 247 -4.94 4.39 20.91
N ALA A 248 -3.85 3.72 20.49
CA ALA A 248 -3.69 2.28 20.61
C ALA A 248 -3.68 1.78 22.05
N GLU A 249 -4.36 0.68 22.32
CA GLU A 249 -4.31 -0.05 23.57
C GLU A 249 -3.28 -1.18 23.54
N GLU A 250 -2.94 -1.75 24.70
CA GLU A 250 -1.88 -2.75 24.85
C GLU A 250 -2.18 -4.08 24.12
N ASN A 251 -3.45 -4.40 23.94
CA ASN A 251 -3.92 -5.62 23.28
C ASN A 251 -4.23 -5.44 21.79
N TRP A 252 -3.79 -4.36 21.16
CA TRP A 252 -3.99 -4.11 19.73
C TRP A 252 -2.74 -4.40 18.93
N TRP A 253 -2.92 -5.24 17.90
CA TRP A 253 -1.86 -5.72 17.03
C TRP A 253 -2.22 -5.53 15.57
N TYR A 254 -1.24 -5.45 14.70
CA TYR A 254 -1.47 -5.54 13.27
C TYR A 254 -0.57 -6.58 12.62
N LEU A 255 -1.04 -7.15 11.52
CA LEU A 255 -0.31 -8.10 10.70
C LEU A 255 0.17 -7.40 9.43
N PRO A 256 1.46 -7.07 9.31
CA PRO A 256 2.02 -6.50 8.09
C PRO A 256 2.08 -7.57 7.00
N VAL A 257 1.99 -7.12 5.75
CA VAL A 257 2.21 -7.98 4.58
C VAL A 257 3.27 -7.36 3.69
N ASP A 258 4.12 -8.22 3.10
CA ASP A 258 5.16 -7.84 2.16
C ASP A 258 4.85 -8.42 0.79
N ALA A 259 5.10 -7.64 -0.26
CA ALA A 259 5.04 -8.15 -1.62
C ALA A 259 6.24 -9.04 -1.91
N GLN A 260 5.98 -10.27 -2.35
CA GLN A 260 6.98 -11.19 -2.89
C GLN A 260 6.73 -11.36 -4.38
N LEU A 261 7.68 -10.91 -5.19
CA LEU A 261 7.65 -11.04 -6.63
C LEU A 261 8.51 -12.23 -7.05
N SER A 262 8.05 -13.00 -8.01
CA SER A 262 8.70 -14.23 -8.47
C SER A 262 9.20 -14.11 -9.91
N GLY A 263 10.18 -14.95 -10.27
CA GLY A 263 10.79 -15.00 -11.60
C GLY A 263 11.99 -14.06 -11.75
N ASP A 264 12.48 -13.89 -12.97
CA ASP A 264 13.67 -13.09 -13.30
C ASP A 264 13.34 -11.62 -13.60
N GLU A 265 12.09 -11.34 -13.93
CA GLU A 265 11.64 -9.99 -14.35
C GLU A 265 11.78 -8.93 -13.25
N PRO A 266 11.54 -9.21 -11.95
CA PRO A 266 11.76 -8.21 -10.90
C PRO A 266 13.22 -7.70 -10.86
N ALA A 267 14.20 -8.58 -11.02
CA ALA A 267 15.61 -8.19 -11.04
C ALA A 267 15.93 -7.30 -12.25
N LYS A 268 15.35 -7.59 -13.42
CA LYS A 268 15.50 -6.77 -14.63
C LYS A 268 14.88 -5.39 -14.46
N LEU A 269 13.68 -5.32 -13.86
CA LEU A 269 13.02 -4.06 -13.55
C LEU A 269 13.87 -3.20 -12.61
N LEU A 270 14.41 -3.79 -11.55
CA LEU A 270 15.26 -3.07 -10.59
C LEU A 270 16.59 -2.63 -11.23
N ALA A 271 17.17 -3.42 -12.13
CA ALA A 271 18.36 -3.04 -12.90
C ALA A 271 18.09 -1.84 -13.82
N GLN A 272 16.95 -1.82 -14.50
CA GLN A 272 16.50 -0.69 -15.32
C GLN A 272 16.36 0.58 -14.47
N LEU A 273 15.73 0.51 -13.31
CA LEU A 273 15.56 1.66 -12.42
C LEU A 273 16.89 2.14 -11.82
N THR A 274 17.78 1.22 -11.49
CA THR A 274 19.14 1.57 -11.01
C THR A 274 19.93 2.31 -12.09
N SER A 275 19.84 1.87 -13.33
CA SER A 275 20.46 2.55 -14.47
C SER A 275 19.93 3.97 -14.66
N LEU A 276 18.61 4.16 -14.59
CA LEU A 276 18.00 5.48 -14.67
C LEU A 276 18.47 6.41 -13.53
N ALA A 277 18.60 5.89 -12.32
CA ALA A 277 19.09 6.67 -11.17
C ALA A 277 20.54 7.13 -11.33
N SER A 278 21.34 6.38 -12.07
CA SER A 278 22.74 6.69 -12.33
C SER A 278 22.94 7.67 -13.50
N GLY A 279 21.89 8.04 -14.21
CA GLY A 279 21.96 8.93 -15.36
C GLY A 279 22.59 8.33 -16.62
N ASN A 280 22.61 6.99 -16.70
CA ASN A 280 23.14 6.21 -17.83
C ASN A 280 21.99 5.66 -18.69
#